data_b9d3b3717241605977a547d0243ee3fd
#
_entry.id   b9d3b3717241605977a547d0243ee3fd
#
_cell.length_a   1.000
_cell.length_b   1.000
_cell.length_c   1.000
_cell.angle_alpha   90.00
_cell.angle_beta   90.00
_cell.angle_gamma   90.00
#
_symmetry.space_group_name_H-M   'P 1'
#
loop_
_entity.id
_entity.type
_entity.pdbx_description
1 polymer ?
#
loop_
_entity_poly.entity_id
_entity_poly.type
_entity_poly.pdbx_seq_one_letter_code
_entity_poly.pdbx_strand_id
1 'polypeptide(L)'
;MREGESPDDNASDDDIDKVVSKEHLQESFNHTTREDLGCKHFIIHARKCYLHGLSTKENRSVPPLQYDWVYRLLDDFPELDFSLNGGIVNLGVAKDLLDRKSQNGRQLRGIMIGRLLTKSSWLFHYVDKFFYNGKTPDVSRFDIMMQYVDFCEKRMNDKCILQYC
;
A
#
# COMPACT_ATOMS: atom_id res chain seq x y z
N MET A 1 43.69 7.05 -23.81
CA MET A 1 42.79 7.95 -23.10
C MET A 1 41.55 8.05 -23.95
N ARG A 2 40.46 7.44 -23.56
CA ARG A 2 39.14 7.63 -24.14
C ARG A 2 38.28 8.22 -23.04
N GLU A 3 37.89 9.46 -23.22
CA GLU A 3 36.99 10.19 -22.34
C GLU A 3 35.60 9.53 -22.39
N GLY A 4 35.05 9.20 -21.24
CA GLY A 4 33.72 8.66 -21.12
C GLY A 4 32.69 9.80 -21.25
N GLU A 5 31.84 9.69 -22.24
CA GLU A 5 30.61 10.46 -22.31
C GLU A 5 29.70 10.07 -21.16
N SER A 6 29.28 11.04 -20.36
CA SER A 6 28.22 10.89 -19.35
C SER A 6 26.88 10.74 -20.07
N PRO A 7 25.97 9.89 -19.59
CA PRO A 7 24.63 9.82 -20.16
C PRO A 7 23.88 11.14 -19.89
N ASP A 8 23.19 11.63 -20.91
CA ASP A 8 22.37 12.86 -20.91
C ASP A 8 21.35 12.87 -19.76
N ASP A 9 21.58 13.75 -18.79
CA ASP A 9 20.65 14.09 -17.68
C ASP A 9 19.57 15.09 -18.10
N ASN A 10 19.01 14.98 -19.30
CA ASN A 10 17.98 15.87 -19.82
C ASN A 10 16.67 15.14 -20.13
N ALA A 11 16.16 14.36 -19.21
CA ALA A 11 14.73 14.06 -19.20
C ALA A 11 14.02 15.21 -18.47
N SER A 12 13.37 16.11 -19.21
CA SER A 12 12.60 17.20 -18.63
C SER A 12 11.44 16.64 -17.80
N ASP A 13 11.13 17.29 -16.66
CA ASP A 13 9.99 16.94 -15.80
C ASP A 13 8.65 16.87 -16.57
N ASP A 14 8.55 17.55 -17.71
CA ASP A 14 7.39 17.56 -18.59
C ASP A 14 7.14 16.23 -19.33
N ASP A 15 8.16 15.40 -19.55
CA ASP A 15 7.99 14.08 -20.17
C ASP A 15 7.51 13.02 -19.17
N ILE A 16 7.67 13.28 -17.87
CA ILE A 16 7.28 12.36 -16.80
C ILE A 16 5.78 12.44 -16.52
N ASP A 17 5.15 13.59 -16.74
CA ASP A 17 3.70 13.77 -16.55
C ASP A 17 2.84 13.18 -17.67
N LYS A 18 3.44 12.84 -18.82
CA LYS A 18 2.73 12.15 -19.93
C LYS A 18 2.45 10.67 -19.67
N VAL A 19 3.06 10.06 -18.65
CA VAL A 19 3.07 8.60 -18.49
C VAL A 19 1.81 8.03 -17.83
N VAL A 20 0.94 8.85 -17.27
CA VAL A 20 -0.32 8.35 -16.67
C VAL A 20 -1.50 9.17 -17.20
N SER A 21 -1.73 9.09 -18.49
CA SER A 21 -2.99 9.61 -19.04
C SER A 21 -4.15 8.72 -18.57
N LYS A 22 -5.36 9.30 -18.54
CA LYS A 22 -6.58 8.56 -18.21
C LYS A 22 -6.73 7.32 -19.09
N GLU A 23 -6.33 7.41 -20.35
CA GLU A 23 -6.38 6.34 -21.34
C GLU A 23 -5.47 5.17 -20.98
N HIS A 24 -4.23 5.42 -20.55
CA HIS A 24 -3.29 4.38 -20.11
C HIS A 24 -3.75 3.66 -18.83
N LEU A 25 -4.32 4.42 -17.88
CA LEU A 25 -4.94 3.81 -16.71
C LEU A 25 -6.16 2.99 -17.11
N GLN A 26 -7.00 3.51 -18.00
CA GLN A 26 -8.17 2.83 -18.53
C GLN A 26 -7.79 1.53 -19.24
N GLU A 27 -6.77 1.54 -20.10
CA GLU A 27 -6.26 0.34 -20.78
C GLU A 27 -5.71 -0.68 -19.79
N SER A 28 -4.91 -0.24 -18.81
CA SER A 28 -4.36 -1.12 -17.77
C SER A 28 -5.45 -1.74 -16.90
N PHE A 29 -6.45 -0.96 -16.49
CA PHE A 29 -7.60 -1.46 -15.74
C PHE A 29 -8.49 -2.34 -16.61
N ASN A 30 -8.80 -1.95 -17.84
CA ASN A 30 -9.57 -2.76 -18.77
C ASN A 30 -8.90 -4.11 -19.06
N HIS A 31 -7.57 -4.14 -19.19
CA HIS A 31 -6.83 -5.39 -19.36
C HIS A 31 -6.90 -6.27 -18.11
N THR A 32 -6.88 -5.65 -16.90
CA THR A 32 -6.91 -6.37 -15.61
C THR A 32 -8.34 -6.69 -15.15
N THR A 33 -9.31 -5.85 -15.55
CA THR A 33 -10.75 -6.01 -15.25
C THR A 33 -11.54 -6.61 -16.40
N ARG A 34 -10.87 -7.30 -17.36
CA ARG A 34 -11.58 -8.02 -18.41
C ARG A 34 -12.75 -8.76 -17.77
N GLU A 35 -13.89 -8.71 -18.43
CA GLU A 35 -15.15 -9.30 -17.93
C GLU A 35 -14.95 -10.73 -17.41
N ASP A 36 -13.97 -11.43 -17.97
CA ASP A 36 -13.58 -12.79 -17.63
C ASP A 36 -12.89 -12.92 -16.26
N LEU A 37 -12.22 -11.87 -15.74
CA LEU A 37 -11.46 -11.91 -14.49
C LEU A 37 -12.22 -11.32 -13.30
N GLY A 38 -13.23 -10.48 -13.54
CA GLY A 38 -14.14 -9.95 -12.51
C GLY A 38 -13.49 -9.18 -11.34
N CYS A 39 -12.26 -8.69 -11.52
CA CYS A 39 -11.57 -7.94 -10.45
C CYS A 39 -12.18 -6.54 -10.30
N LYS A 40 -12.75 -6.25 -9.14
CA LYS A 40 -13.40 -4.96 -8.83
C LYS A 40 -12.73 -4.17 -7.73
N HIS A 41 -11.74 -4.72 -7.04
CA HIS A 41 -11.06 -4.05 -5.93
C HIS A 41 -9.55 -4.05 -6.16
N PHE A 42 -8.95 -2.87 -6.10
CA PHE A 42 -7.53 -2.64 -6.34
C PHE A 42 -6.88 -1.99 -5.12
N ILE A 43 -5.69 -2.45 -4.77
CA ILE A 43 -4.85 -1.82 -3.74
C ILE A 43 -3.76 -1.02 -4.44
N ILE A 44 -3.86 0.29 -4.39
CA ILE A 44 -2.98 1.21 -5.10
C ILE A 44 -1.83 1.66 -4.20
N HIS A 45 -0.59 1.39 -4.61
CA HIS A 45 0.58 1.98 -3.96
C HIS A 45 0.76 3.41 -4.45
N ALA A 46 0.56 4.39 -3.55
CA ALA A 46 0.49 5.81 -3.89
C ALA A 46 1.87 6.43 -4.20
N ARG A 47 2.67 5.81 -5.08
CA ARG A 47 3.95 6.32 -5.58
C ARG A 47 4.14 5.97 -7.04
N LYS A 48 4.88 6.81 -7.78
CA LYS A 48 5.39 6.44 -9.11
C LYS A 48 6.30 5.22 -8.97
N CYS A 49 6.25 4.30 -9.93
CA CYS A 49 7.15 3.17 -10.01
C CYS A 49 8.13 3.42 -11.16
N TYR A 50 9.39 3.63 -10.82
CA TYR A 50 10.44 3.74 -11.83
C TYR A 50 10.95 2.34 -12.20
N LEU A 51 10.81 1.99 -13.48
CA LEU A 51 11.22 0.68 -13.99
C LEU A 51 12.74 0.57 -14.12
N HIS A 52 13.42 1.71 -14.26
CA HIS A 52 14.87 1.81 -14.38
C HIS A 52 15.43 2.76 -13.32
N GLY A 53 16.65 2.50 -12.85
CA GLY A 53 17.39 3.38 -11.92
C GLY A 53 17.08 3.19 -10.44
N LEU A 54 15.96 2.58 -10.06
CA LEU A 54 15.62 2.31 -8.66
C LEU A 54 15.33 0.83 -8.41
N SER A 55 15.84 0.31 -7.31
CA SER A 55 15.47 -1.02 -6.82
C SER A 55 14.01 -1.05 -6.32
N THR A 56 13.45 -2.24 -6.14
CA THR A 56 12.10 -2.44 -5.57
C THR A 56 11.96 -1.81 -4.17
N LYS A 57 13.04 -1.78 -3.39
CA LYS A 57 13.06 -1.17 -2.05
C LYS A 57 13.01 0.36 -2.15
N GLU A 58 13.78 0.93 -3.06
CA GLU A 58 13.84 2.37 -3.30
C GLU A 58 12.53 2.90 -3.88
N ASN A 59 11.93 2.21 -4.83
CA ASN A 59 10.61 2.56 -5.37
C ASN A 59 9.51 2.69 -4.29
N ARG A 60 9.65 2.01 -3.16
CA ARG A 60 8.71 2.11 -2.04
C ARG A 60 9.02 3.24 -1.05
N SER A 61 10.12 3.97 -1.23
CA SER A 61 10.57 5.00 -0.28
C SER A 61 10.97 6.32 -0.93
N VAL A 62 11.63 6.29 -2.07
CA VAL A 62 12.22 7.47 -2.71
C VAL A 62 11.17 8.32 -3.47
N PRO A 63 10.35 7.78 -4.37
CA PRO A 63 9.37 8.59 -5.08
C PRO A 63 8.38 9.24 -4.10
N PRO A 64 7.94 10.49 -4.35
CA PRO A 64 6.98 11.17 -3.49
C PRO A 64 5.63 10.42 -3.44
N LEU A 65 4.92 10.57 -2.32
CA LEU A 65 3.56 10.05 -2.17
C LEU A 65 2.58 10.92 -2.94
N GLN A 66 1.72 10.28 -3.72
CA GLN A 66 0.71 10.90 -4.59
C GLN A 66 -0.69 10.42 -4.20
N TYR A 67 -1.14 10.77 -3.00
CA TYR A 67 -2.46 10.35 -2.51
C TYR A 67 -3.61 10.89 -3.37
N ASP A 68 -3.47 12.10 -3.91
CA ASP A 68 -4.49 12.73 -4.74
C ASP A 68 -4.82 11.91 -6.00
N TRP A 69 -3.85 11.21 -6.56
CA TRP A 69 -4.08 10.33 -7.69
C TRP A 69 -4.99 9.15 -7.34
N VAL A 70 -4.85 8.61 -6.13
CA VAL A 70 -5.71 7.50 -5.69
C VAL A 70 -7.14 7.97 -5.51
N TYR A 71 -7.36 9.20 -5.00
CA TYR A 71 -8.70 9.78 -4.91
C TYR A 71 -9.29 10.12 -6.27
N ARG A 72 -8.45 10.52 -7.23
CA ARG A 72 -8.89 10.74 -8.61
C ARG A 72 -9.37 9.44 -9.26
N LEU A 73 -8.71 8.30 -9.00
CA LEU A 73 -9.16 6.99 -9.49
C LEU A 73 -10.57 6.64 -9.00
N LEU A 74 -10.94 7.04 -7.78
CA LEU A 74 -12.31 6.85 -7.29
C LEU A 74 -13.35 7.55 -8.17
N ASP A 75 -13.01 8.72 -8.69
CA ASP A 75 -13.90 9.52 -9.52
C ASP A 75 -13.89 9.06 -10.97
N ASP A 76 -12.73 8.68 -11.49
CA ASP A 76 -12.55 8.22 -12.86
C ASP A 76 -13.15 6.82 -13.13
N PHE A 77 -13.22 5.95 -12.08
CA PHE A 77 -13.71 4.57 -12.17
C PHE A 77 -14.75 4.29 -11.09
N PRO A 78 -15.99 4.81 -11.26
CA PRO A 78 -17.03 4.69 -10.24
C PRO A 78 -17.51 3.26 -9.96
N GLU A 79 -17.28 2.33 -10.87
CA GLU A 79 -17.62 0.91 -10.76
C GLU A 79 -16.58 0.08 -9.99
N LEU A 80 -15.40 0.67 -9.69
CA LEU A 80 -14.31 0.00 -9.01
C LEU A 80 -14.14 0.49 -7.58
N ASP A 81 -13.63 -0.38 -6.73
CA ASP A 81 -13.23 -0.11 -5.36
C ASP A 81 -11.71 0.05 -5.26
N PHE A 82 -11.26 1.03 -4.50
CA PHE A 82 -9.84 1.26 -4.28
C PHE A 82 -9.49 1.28 -2.80
N SER A 83 -8.39 0.61 -2.45
CA SER A 83 -7.70 0.76 -1.17
C SER A 83 -6.32 1.40 -1.40
N LEU A 84 -5.89 2.24 -0.47
CA LEU A 84 -4.64 2.97 -0.56
C LEU A 84 -3.54 2.26 0.22
N ASN A 85 -2.36 2.16 -0.37
CA ASN A 85 -1.12 1.71 0.25
C ASN A 85 -0.03 2.77 0.06
N GLY A 86 0.86 2.88 1.01
CA GLY A 86 2.08 3.69 0.95
C GLY A 86 2.16 4.77 2.02
N GLY A 87 3.30 4.83 2.73
CA GLY A 87 3.64 5.91 3.64
C GLY A 87 2.80 6.04 4.91
N ILE A 88 1.98 5.06 5.26
CA ILE A 88 1.16 5.10 6.47
C ILE A 88 2.04 4.88 7.70
N VAL A 89 2.18 5.91 8.52
CA VAL A 89 3.11 5.96 9.66
C VAL A 89 2.42 5.83 11.02
N ASN A 90 1.11 6.05 11.10
CA ASN A 90 0.29 5.86 12.30
C ASN A 90 -1.19 5.68 11.95
N LEU A 91 -2.02 5.31 12.93
CA LEU A 91 -3.46 5.08 12.73
C LEU A 91 -4.24 6.38 12.49
N GLY A 92 -3.76 7.52 12.99
CA GLY A 92 -4.39 8.83 12.74
C GLY A 92 -4.35 9.17 11.25
N VAL A 93 -3.17 9.10 10.63
CA VAL A 93 -3.01 9.29 9.18
C VAL A 93 -3.90 8.31 8.40
N ALA A 94 -3.98 7.05 8.82
CA ALA A 94 -4.84 6.07 8.17
C ALA A 94 -6.32 6.49 8.26
N LYS A 95 -6.75 6.99 9.41
CA LYS A 95 -8.13 7.46 9.60
C LYS A 95 -8.43 8.69 8.75
N ASP A 96 -7.56 9.69 8.76
CA ASP A 96 -7.73 10.91 7.97
C ASP A 96 -7.88 10.59 6.48
N LEU A 97 -7.07 9.64 5.98
CA LEU A 97 -7.16 9.17 4.59
C LEU A 97 -8.47 8.39 4.32
N LEU A 98 -8.98 7.60 5.25
CA LEU A 98 -10.27 6.92 5.09
C LEU A 98 -11.44 7.89 5.13
N ASP A 99 -11.39 8.89 6.00
CA ASP A 99 -12.46 9.89 6.16
C ASP A 99 -12.47 10.93 5.01
N ARG A 100 -11.33 11.09 4.33
CA ARG A 100 -11.22 11.98 3.17
C ARG A 100 -12.09 11.49 2.02
N LYS A 101 -12.75 12.46 1.36
CA LYS A 101 -13.59 12.22 0.18
C LYS A 101 -12.88 12.68 -1.10
N SER A 102 -13.18 12.00 -2.19
CA SER A 102 -12.85 12.45 -3.55
C SER A 102 -13.70 13.67 -3.93
N GLN A 103 -13.47 14.23 -5.13
CA GLN A 103 -14.26 15.36 -5.63
C GLN A 103 -15.76 15.03 -5.76
N ASN A 104 -16.08 13.79 -6.15
CA ASN A 104 -17.45 13.30 -6.28
C ASN A 104 -18.01 12.70 -4.96
N GLY A 105 -17.33 12.93 -3.83
CA GLY A 105 -17.78 12.49 -2.50
C GLY A 105 -17.54 11.02 -2.17
N ARG A 106 -16.83 10.27 -3.01
CA ARG A 106 -16.48 8.87 -2.77
C ARG A 106 -15.34 8.72 -1.76
N GLN A 107 -15.30 7.59 -1.09
CA GLN A 107 -14.24 7.25 -0.11
C GLN A 107 -13.51 5.98 -0.50
N LEU A 108 -12.29 5.86 0.00
CA LEU A 108 -11.51 4.62 -0.10
C LEU A 108 -12.22 3.47 0.61
N ARG A 109 -12.15 2.28 0.03
CA ARG A 109 -12.65 1.06 0.67
C ARG A 109 -11.80 0.62 1.85
N GLY A 110 -10.51 0.97 1.84
CA GLY A 110 -9.61 0.58 2.91
C GLY A 110 -8.21 1.18 2.78
N ILE A 111 -7.39 0.90 3.78
CA ILE A 111 -5.97 1.27 3.85
C ILE A 111 -5.15 0.01 4.08
N MET A 112 -4.13 -0.21 3.24
CA MET A 112 -3.17 -1.27 3.45
C MET A 112 -1.95 -0.74 4.20
N ILE A 113 -1.66 -1.34 5.35
CA ILE A 113 -0.54 -0.95 6.21
C ILE A 113 0.46 -2.10 6.28
N GLY A 114 1.70 -1.87 5.84
CA GLY A 114 2.77 -2.86 5.87
C GLY A 114 3.80 -2.56 6.96
N ARG A 115 4.74 -1.65 6.69
CA ARG A 115 5.90 -1.37 7.56
C ARG A 115 5.57 -0.92 8.98
N LEU A 116 4.44 -0.27 9.19
CA LEU A 116 4.00 0.12 10.53
C LEU A 116 3.71 -1.11 11.40
N LEU A 117 3.09 -2.15 10.81
CA LEU A 117 2.80 -3.40 11.53
C LEU A 117 4.08 -4.06 12.06
N THR A 118 5.13 -4.15 11.23
CA THR A 118 6.39 -4.78 11.63
C THR A 118 7.17 -3.96 12.66
N LYS A 119 7.03 -2.62 12.62
CA LYS A 119 7.72 -1.72 13.56
C LYS A 119 7.00 -1.55 14.89
N SER A 120 5.68 -1.65 14.89
CA SER A 120 4.84 -1.33 16.05
C SER A 120 3.54 -2.15 16.03
N SER A 121 3.65 -3.47 16.05
CA SER A 121 2.52 -4.40 15.98
C SER A 121 1.47 -4.15 17.06
N TRP A 122 1.91 -3.77 18.28
CA TRP A 122 1.00 -3.45 19.38
C TRP A 122 0.02 -2.30 19.08
N LEU A 123 0.35 -1.42 18.16
CA LEU A 123 -0.54 -0.32 17.78
C LEU A 123 -1.88 -0.85 17.24
N PHE A 124 -1.86 -2.02 16.61
CA PHE A 124 -3.04 -2.65 16.03
C PHE A 124 -4.02 -3.21 17.08
N HIS A 125 -3.60 -3.31 18.35
CA HIS A 125 -4.49 -3.60 19.47
C HIS A 125 -5.66 -2.58 19.59
N TYR A 126 -5.48 -1.37 19.06
CA TYR A 126 -6.47 -0.29 19.13
C TYR A 126 -7.31 -0.14 17.86
N VAL A 127 -7.09 -0.95 16.82
CA VAL A 127 -7.72 -0.79 15.50
C VAL A 127 -9.24 -0.89 15.60
N ASP A 128 -9.77 -1.87 16.31
CA ASP A 128 -11.21 -2.08 16.42
C ASP A 128 -11.91 -0.89 17.10
N LYS A 129 -11.29 -0.36 18.16
CA LYS A 129 -11.79 0.84 18.82
C LYS A 129 -11.69 2.08 17.93
N PHE A 130 -10.58 2.20 17.18
CA PHE A 130 -10.27 3.42 16.45
C PHE A 130 -11.08 3.56 15.15
N PHE A 131 -11.34 2.45 14.46
CA PHE A 131 -12.00 2.47 13.14
C PHE A 131 -13.42 1.94 13.16
N TYR A 132 -13.77 1.03 14.09
CA TYR A 132 -15.04 0.31 14.05
C TYR A 132 -15.91 0.54 15.30
N ASN A 133 -15.56 1.51 16.16
CA ASN A 133 -16.22 1.75 17.44
C ASN A 133 -16.31 0.51 18.34
N GLY A 134 -15.43 -0.45 18.11
CA GLY A 134 -15.32 -1.67 18.90
C GLY A 134 -14.68 -1.43 20.27
N LYS A 135 -14.57 -2.49 21.05
CA LYS A 135 -13.84 -2.47 22.33
C LYS A 135 -12.38 -2.83 22.08
N THR A 136 -11.47 -2.16 22.80
CA THR A 136 -10.08 -2.62 22.88
C THR A 136 -10.09 -3.97 23.61
N PRO A 137 -9.44 -5.01 23.09
CA PRO A 137 -9.31 -6.29 23.79
C PRO A 137 -8.67 -6.10 25.17
N ASP A 138 -9.21 -6.78 26.18
CA ASP A 138 -8.64 -6.77 27.52
C ASP A 138 -7.53 -7.83 27.63
N VAL A 139 -6.39 -7.52 27.02
CA VAL A 139 -5.22 -8.39 26.97
C VAL A 139 -3.95 -7.54 27.08
N SER A 140 -3.01 -7.98 27.90
CA SER A 140 -1.74 -7.28 28.05
C SER A 140 -0.73 -7.67 26.95
N ARG A 141 0.30 -6.84 26.77
CA ARG A 141 1.43 -7.19 25.88
C ARG A 141 2.11 -8.47 26.31
N PHE A 142 2.19 -8.70 27.61
CA PHE A 142 2.80 -9.90 28.18
C PHE A 142 2.01 -11.15 27.78
N ASP A 143 0.68 -11.10 27.90
CA ASP A 143 -0.18 -12.24 27.53
C ASP A 143 -0.05 -12.59 26.04
N ILE A 144 0.00 -11.55 25.17
CA ILE A 144 0.24 -11.76 23.72
C ILE A 144 1.62 -12.36 23.46
N MET A 145 2.65 -11.89 24.16
CA MET A 145 4.00 -12.46 24.05
C MET A 145 4.03 -13.93 24.48
N MET A 146 3.38 -14.29 25.58
CA MET A 146 3.31 -15.67 26.05
C MET A 146 2.56 -16.56 25.05
N GLN A 147 1.43 -16.10 24.53
CA GLN A 147 0.71 -16.81 23.48
C GLN A 147 1.56 -17.02 22.22
N TYR A 148 2.37 -16.03 21.87
CA TYR A 148 3.29 -16.13 20.72
C TYR A 148 4.42 -17.13 20.99
N VAL A 149 4.98 -17.17 22.20
CA VAL A 149 5.98 -18.18 22.59
C VAL A 149 5.38 -19.59 22.48
N ASP A 150 4.20 -19.81 23.05
CA ASP A 150 3.50 -21.10 22.95
C ASP A 150 3.23 -21.51 21.48
N PHE A 151 2.86 -20.54 20.65
CA PHE A 151 2.69 -20.77 19.21
C PHE A 151 4.02 -21.19 18.54
N CYS A 152 5.12 -20.51 18.85
CA CYS A 152 6.43 -20.84 18.30
C CYS A 152 6.89 -22.23 18.74
N GLU A 153 6.74 -22.59 20.03
CA GLU A 153 7.10 -23.91 20.55
C GLU A 153 6.32 -25.03 19.84
N LYS A 154 5.00 -24.85 19.68
CA LYS A 154 4.17 -25.81 18.94
C LYS A 154 4.64 -25.96 17.50
N ARG A 155 4.99 -24.86 16.82
CA ARG A 155 5.45 -24.88 15.44
C ARG A 155 6.86 -25.44 15.27
N MET A 156 7.77 -25.23 16.23
CA MET A 156 9.09 -25.81 16.18
C MET A 156 9.06 -27.35 16.29
N ASN A 157 8.07 -27.90 16.96
CA ASN A 157 7.84 -29.34 17.04
C ASN A 157 7.22 -29.93 15.75
N ASP A 158 6.56 -29.10 14.94
CA ASP A 158 6.05 -29.48 13.62
C ASP A 158 7.21 -29.46 12.61
N LYS A 159 7.75 -30.63 12.24
CA LYS A 159 8.90 -30.81 11.31
C LYS A 159 8.73 -30.11 9.94
N CYS A 160 7.57 -29.52 9.67
CA CYS A 160 7.25 -28.90 8.39
C CYS A 160 7.89 -27.50 8.17
N ILE A 161 8.38 -26.82 9.22
CA ILE A 161 8.88 -25.42 9.11
C ILE A 161 10.40 -25.38 8.83
N LEU A 162 11.14 -26.43 9.17
CA LEU A 162 12.61 -26.46 8.94
C LEU A 162 13.04 -26.58 7.47
N GLN A 163 12.10 -26.70 6.53
CA GLN A 163 12.40 -26.78 5.08
C GLN A 163 12.38 -25.43 4.36
N TYR A 164 12.00 -24.32 5.01
CA TYR A 164 11.84 -23.01 4.38
C TYR A 164 12.60 -21.85 5.08
N CYS A 165 13.54 -22.16 5.96
CA CYS A 165 14.49 -21.18 6.53
C CYS A 165 15.87 -21.30 5.92
#